data_e362ed61cd4aeaaa07b9908dc1ee8401
#
_entry.id   e362ed61cd4aeaaa07b9908dc1ee8401
#
_cell.length_a   1.000
_cell.length_b   1.000
_cell.length_c   1.000
_cell.angle_alpha   90.00
_cell.angle_beta   90.00
_cell.angle_gamma   90.00
#
_symmetry.space_group_name_H-M   'P 1'
#
loop_
_entity.id
_entity.type
_entity.pdbx_description
1 polymer ?
#
loop_
_entity_poly.entity_id
_entity_poly.type
_entity_poly.pdbx_seq_one_letter_code
_entity_poly.pdbx_strand_id
1 'polypeptide(L)'
;MSADALIAAFEKEKSRALGNSRRRDAGLYYTPPAIAAQVVALALRHGAASPGRVLDPCAGAGAFLVAAARAGLRDLHGLDLDPEALRIARRALRLCGASARLRTADALRFTPREPADLIVGNPPYGHAGARERAFLLRTFPALRGGEIDRYAAFLLRSLQLVRPGGAAALLVPDTWMFLSRAGALREAILAQAEVAAIVDLGKPFASAKDTRVQAVVLLRRPARVRPAFVGRGDLALAEAPFEELRASARRGWFVYRSTEERELCAAMDAAAVPLGSACEVGYGMRTGANPRHVARRPPAPGEIPLVGGEDVIPYGLRWRPKTLVRPEPLRSLVARQLGVARIAVQRIRTNAQAPWARWLEAAMVPGEMVCLDSLSTLACPAPDRLWALLALVQSVALQRYHRLRTTDVNVKPGALRELPAPRALLASPRELAALARERALSPADARELDRRIDACVYRLFALSPKLVRAAEQGFWGDRFGDEFQALGPWMSDPLATVSRKEGTP
;
A
#
# COMPACT_ATOMS: atom_id res chain seq x y z
N MET A 1 -17.31 11.12 -33.81
CA MET A 1 -16.39 10.60 -32.72
C MET A 1 -16.62 11.45 -31.49
N SER A 2 -16.90 10.84 -30.34
CA SER A 2 -17.07 11.59 -29.07
C SER A 2 -15.73 12.13 -28.55
N ALA A 3 -15.78 13.09 -27.63
CA ALA A 3 -14.58 13.62 -26.96
C ALA A 3 -13.77 12.49 -26.30
N ASP A 4 -14.45 11.58 -25.60
CA ASP A 4 -13.81 10.45 -24.90
C ASP A 4 -13.14 9.49 -25.90
N ALA A 5 -13.80 9.20 -27.03
CA ALA A 5 -13.23 8.34 -28.06
C ALA A 5 -11.99 8.99 -28.73
N LEU A 6 -11.99 10.30 -28.90
CA LEU A 6 -10.84 11.04 -29.42
C LEU A 6 -9.65 10.99 -28.46
N ILE A 7 -9.89 11.26 -27.19
CA ILE A 7 -8.87 11.18 -26.14
C ILE A 7 -8.30 9.76 -26.07
N ALA A 8 -9.15 8.74 -25.99
CA ALA A 8 -8.75 7.34 -25.90
C ALA A 8 -7.91 6.88 -27.11
N ALA A 9 -8.29 7.32 -28.33
CA ALA A 9 -7.54 6.97 -29.54
C ALA A 9 -6.12 7.55 -29.52
N PHE A 10 -5.97 8.83 -29.17
CA PHE A 10 -4.68 9.49 -29.06
C PHE A 10 -3.77 8.83 -27.99
N GLU A 11 -4.30 8.58 -26.80
CA GLU A 11 -3.58 7.96 -25.70
C GLU A 11 -3.11 6.53 -26.05
N LYS A 12 -3.96 5.78 -26.76
CA LYS A 12 -3.61 4.43 -27.24
C LYS A 12 -2.48 4.48 -28.27
N GLU A 13 -2.53 5.41 -29.21
CA GLU A 13 -1.49 5.62 -30.22
C GLU A 13 -0.16 6.02 -29.54
N LYS A 14 -0.19 7.00 -28.68
CA LYS A 14 0.99 7.45 -27.92
C LYS A 14 1.59 6.34 -27.04
N SER A 15 0.74 5.55 -26.39
CA SER A 15 1.16 4.39 -25.60
C SER A 15 1.87 3.33 -26.43
N ARG A 16 1.43 3.12 -27.67
CA ARG A 16 2.09 2.19 -28.61
C ARG A 16 3.44 2.72 -29.08
N ALA A 17 3.49 4.01 -29.44
CA ALA A 17 4.70 4.66 -29.94
C ALA A 17 5.84 4.71 -28.91
N LEU A 18 5.53 4.95 -27.62
CA LEU A 18 6.53 5.04 -26.56
C LEU A 18 7.06 3.69 -26.06
N GLY A 19 6.31 2.61 -26.24
CA GLY A 19 6.61 1.31 -25.65
C GLY A 19 6.46 1.29 -24.10
N ASN A 20 6.42 0.08 -23.51
CA ASN A 20 6.10 -0.09 -22.08
C ASN A 20 7.14 0.48 -21.13
N SER A 21 8.43 0.46 -21.48
CA SER A 21 9.52 0.97 -20.62
C SER A 21 9.52 2.49 -20.57
N ARG A 22 9.62 3.15 -21.73
CA ARG A 22 9.64 4.63 -21.82
C ARG A 22 8.39 5.29 -21.27
N ARG A 23 7.23 4.63 -21.41
CA ARG A 23 5.97 5.12 -20.85
C ARG A 23 5.97 5.10 -19.32
N ARG A 24 6.49 4.03 -18.70
CA ARG A 24 6.68 3.95 -17.24
C ARG A 24 7.64 5.02 -16.74
N ASP A 25 8.74 5.23 -17.45
CA ASP A 25 9.75 6.25 -17.11
C ASP A 25 9.20 7.68 -17.25
N ALA A 26 8.33 7.90 -18.24
CA ALA A 26 7.63 9.17 -18.45
C ALA A 26 6.41 9.38 -17.52
N GLY A 27 5.94 8.32 -16.85
CA GLY A 27 4.78 8.38 -15.94
C GLY A 27 3.45 8.67 -16.62
N LEU A 28 3.33 8.37 -17.92
CA LEU A 28 2.15 8.70 -18.73
C LEU A 28 1.10 7.59 -18.61
N TYR A 29 0.02 7.89 -17.93
CA TYR A 29 -1.13 6.99 -17.75
C TYR A 29 -2.42 7.65 -18.23
N TYR A 30 -3.12 6.98 -19.12
CA TYR A 30 -4.44 7.39 -19.57
C TYR A 30 -5.46 7.35 -18.43
N THR A 31 -6.17 8.45 -18.21
CA THR A 31 -7.25 8.52 -17.22
C THR A 31 -8.59 8.19 -17.87
N PRO A 32 -9.25 7.08 -17.48
CA PRO A 32 -10.58 6.77 -17.96
C PRO A 32 -11.55 7.92 -17.69
N PRO A 33 -12.45 8.29 -18.61
CA PRO A 33 -13.39 9.41 -18.44
C PRO A 33 -14.24 9.31 -17.17
N ALA A 34 -14.67 8.10 -16.81
CA ALA A 34 -15.43 7.86 -15.59
C ALA A 34 -14.63 8.22 -14.32
N ILE A 35 -13.32 7.92 -14.30
CA ILE A 35 -12.44 8.27 -13.18
C ILE A 35 -12.23 9.80 -13.11
N ALA A 36 -12.00 10.46 -14.24
CA ALA A 36 -11.89 11.92 -14.28
C ALA A 36 -13.18 12.59 -13.76
N ALA A 37 -14.35 12.10 -14.20
CA ALA A 37 -15.64 12.59 -13.73
C ALA A 37 -15.85 12.37 -12.23
N GLN A 38 -15.44 11.21 -11.70
CA GLN A 38 -15.53 10.89 -10.27
C GLN A 38 -14.63 11.82 -9.43
N VAL A 39 -13.40 12.11 -9.87
CA VAL A 39 -12.49 13.03 -9.17
C VAL A 39 -13.05 14.46 -9.19
N VAL A 40 -13.58 14.92 -10.32
CA VAL A 40 -14.24 16.25 -10.40
C VAL A 40 -15.45 16.31 -9.49
N ALA A 41 -16.30 15.29 -9.45
CA ALA A 41 -17.45 15.23 -8.55
C ALA A 41 -17.04 15.27 -7.07
N LEU A 42 -15.99 14.53 -6.68
CA LEU A 42 -15.43 14.60 -5.33
C LEU A 42 -14.90 15.99 -4.99
N ALA A 43 -14.23 16.66 -5.95
CA ALA A 43 -13.75 18.02 -5.78
C ALA A 43 -14.88 19.03 -5.50
N LEU A 44 -15.99 18.90 -6.23
CA LEU A 44 -17.16 19.78 -6.05
C LEU A 44 -17.89 19.47 -4.74
N ARG A 45 -17.98 18.20 -4.35
CA ARG A 45 -18.66 17.77 -3.12
C ARG A 45 -17.90 18.15 -1.85
N HIS A 46 -16.59 17.91 -1.82
CA HIS A 46 -15.76 17.99 -0.62
C HIS A 46 -14.78 19.18 -0.63
N GLY A 47 -14.59 19.82 -1.77
CA GLY A 47 -13.63 20.90 -1.99
C GLY A 47 -14.28 22.25 -2.27
N ALA A 48 -14.41 22.59 -3.53
CA ALA A 48 -14.92 23.87 -4.02
C ALA A 48 -16.27 23.66 -4.69
N ALA A 49 -17.36 24.01 -4.01
CA ALA A 49 -18.72 23.75 -4.52
C ALA A 49 -19.04 24.55 -5.80
N SER A 50 -18.48 25.75 -5.98
CA SER A 50 -18.70 26.59 -7.16
C SER A 50 -17.40 27.30 -7.55
N PRO A 51 -16.41 26.59 -8.11
CA PRO A 51 -15.15 27.20 -8.51
C PRO A 51 -15.34 28.04 -9.78
N GLY A 52 -14.75 29.23 -9.82
CA GLY A 52 -14.65 30.04 -11.03
C GLY A 52 -13.61 29.47 -11.97
N ARG A 53 -12.33 29.64 -11.64
CA ARG A 53 -11.20 29.17 -12.44
C ARG A 53 -10.76 27.76 -12.07
N VAL A 54 -10.75 26.88 -13.08
CA VAL A 54 -10.24 25.50 -12.98
C VAL A 54 -8.93 25.36 -13.72
N LEU A 55 -7.92 24.77 -13.11
CA LEU A 55 -6.62 24.50 -13.73
C LEU A 55 -6.30 23.00 -13.67
N ASP A 56 -5.97 22.42 -14.81
CA ASP A 56 -5.30 21.12 -14.90
C ASP A 56 -3.80 21.36 -15.18
N PRO A 57 -2.88 21.08 -14.22
CA PRO A 57 -1.46 21.35 -14.37
C PRO A 57 -0.73 20.33 -15.23
N CYS A 58 -1.39 19.27 -15.69
CA CYS A 58 -0.86 18.20 -16.54
C CYS A 58 -1.99 17.65 -17.44
N ALA A 59 -2.56 18.55 -18.24
CA ALA A 59 -3.85 18.37 -18.91
C ALA A 59 -3.88 17.21 -19.93
N GLY A 60 -2.72 16.81 -20.48
CA GLY A 60 -2.65 15.76 -21.47
C GLY A 60 -3.65 16.01 -22.60
N ALA A 61 -4.39 14.98 -23.00
CA ALA A 61 -5.45 15.05 -23.98
C ALA A 61 -6.79 15.65 -23.47
N GLY A 62 -6.83 16.15 -22.21
CA GLY A 62 -7.92 16.96 -21.67
C GLY A 62 -9.00 16.20 -20.91
N ALA A 63 -8.75 14.98 -20.41
CA ALA A 63 -9.77 14.16 -19.75
C ALA A 63 -10.44 14.89 -18.57
N PHE A 64 -9.66 15.52 -17.67
CA PHE A 64 -10.20 16.27 -16.54
C PHE A 64 -10.90 17.58 -16.94
N LEU A 65 -10.38 18.27 -17.95
CA LEU A 65 -11.02 19.49 -18.44
C LEU A 65 -12.36 19.19 -19.12
N VAL A 66 -12.46 18.07 -19.85
CA VAL A 66 -13.74 17.60 -20.42
C VAL A 66 -14.72 17.22 -19.30
N ALA A 67 -14.24 16.51 -18.26
CA ALA A 67 -15.06 16.18 -17.10
C ALA A 67 -15.56 17.45 -16.38
N ALA A 68 -14.69 18.44 -16.18
CA ALA A 68 -15.03 19.72 -15.59
C ALA A 68 -16.05 20.51 -16.45
N ALA A 69 -15.89 20.54 -17.77
CA ALA A 69 -16.84 21.14 -18.69
C ALA A 69 -18.23 20.50 -18.61
N ARG A 70 -18.30 19.17 -18.54
CA ARG A 70 -19.54 18.41 -18.37
C ARG A 70 -20.22 18.66 -17.02
N ALA A 71 -19.41 18.92 -15.99
CA ALA A 71 -19.90 19.34 -14.67
C ALA A 71 -20.37 20.82 -14.63
N GLY A 72 -20.38 21.52 -15.76
CA GLY A 72 -20.86 22.90 -15.88
C GLY A 72 -19.81 23.99 -15.63
N LEU A 73 -18.54 23.63 -15.39
CA LEU A 73 -17.47 24.59 -15.18
C LEU A 73 -17.03 25.21 -16.52
N ARG A 74 -16.70 26.52 -16.54
CA ARG A 74 -16.50 27.28 -17.77
C ARG A 74 -15.13 27.93 -17.92
N ASP A 75 -14.52 28.51 -16.87
CA ASP A 75 -13.18 29.13 -16.94
C ASP A 75 -12.12 28.05 -16.77
N LEU A 76 -11.85 27.31 -17.86
CA LEU A 76 -10.98 26.15 -17.88
C LEU A 76 -9.58 26.51 -18.39
N HIS A 77 -8.58 26.09 -17.66
CA HIS A 77 -7.17 26.28 -17.98
C HIS A 77 -6.44 24.94 -17.96
N GLY A 78 -5.44 24.76 -18.84
CA GLY A 78 -4.62 23.55 -18.84
C GLY A 78 -3.18 23.83 -19.21
N LEU A 79 -2.28 23.16 -18.53
CA LEU A 79 -0.85 23.15 -18.82
C LEU A 79 -0.43 21.72 -19.19
N ASP A 80 0.45 21.61 -20.17
CA ASP A 80 1.15 20.34 -20.47
C ASP A 80 2.47 20.66 -21.16
N LEU A 81 3.43 19.73 -21.11
CA LEU A 81 4.67 19.82 -21.86
C LEU A 81 4.51 19.41 -23.32
N ASP A 82 3.45 18.65 -23.62
CA ASP A 82 3.17 18.10 -24.94
C ASP A 82 2.17 18.97 -25.72
N PRO A 83 2.62 19.75 -26.73
CA PRO A 83 1.73 20.58 -27.51
C PRO A 83 0.74 19.77 -28.37
N GLU A 84 1.07 18.51 -28.71
CA GLU A 84 0.19 17.65 -29.45
C GLU A 84 -0.98 17.17 -28.60
N ALA A 85 -0.74 16.78 -27.35
CA ALA A 85 -1.76 16.44 -26.38
C ALA A 85 -2.73 17.62 -26.17
N LEU A 86 -2.21 18.85 -26.04
CA LEU A 86 -3.02 20.05 -25.92
C LEU A 86 -3.87 20.36 -27.18
N ARG A 87 -3.39 19.99 -28.37
CA ARG A 87 -4.17 20.09 -29.61
C ARG A 87 -5.39 19.15 -29.58
N ILE A 88 -5.19 17.93 -29.08
CA ILE A 88 -6.28 16.97 -28.88
C ILE A 88 -7.25 17.46 -27.80
N ALA A 89 -6.74 17.94 -26.65
CA ALA A 89 -7.58 18.51 -25.59
C ALA A 89 -8.47 19.64 -26.11
N ARG A 90 -7.94 20.54 -26.93
CA ARG A 90 -8.70 21.62 -27.57
C ARG A 90 -9.84 21.12 -28.47
N ARG A 91 -9.56 20.04 -29.24
CA ARG A 91 -10.56 19.39 -30.07
C ARG A 91 -11.62 18.66 -29.23
N ALA A 92 -11.23 17.94 -28.21
CA ALA A 92 -12.13 17.20 -27.31
C ALA A 92 -13.10 18.16 -26.59
N LEU A 93 -12.61 19.30 -26.10
CA LEU A 93 -13.42 20.33 -25.45
C LEU A 93 -14.46 20.93 -26.43
N ARG A 94 -14.07 21.23 -27.67
CA ARG A 94 -15.03 21.71 -28.69
C ARG A 94 -16.15 20.70 -28.94
N LEU A 95 -15.84 19.40 -28.97
CA LEU A 95 -16.85 18.34 -29.12
C LEU A 95 -17.85 18.28 -27.96
N CYS A 96 -17.49 18.86 -26.81
CA CYS A 96 -18.37 19.03 -25.64
C CYS A 96 -19.00 20.42 -25.57
N GLY A 97 -18.88 21.26 -26.59
CA GLY A 97 -19.39 22.64 -26.58
C GLY A 97 -18.63 23.54 -25.60
N ALA A 98 -17.38 23.22 -25.29
CA ALA A 98 -16.56 23.95 -24.31
C ALA A 98 -15.24 24.45 -24.93
N SER A 99 -14.59 25.38 -24.21
CA SER A 99 -13.25 25.86 -24.54
C SER A 99 -12.40 25.96 -23.30
N ALA A 100 -11.08 25.98 -23.47
CA ALA A 100 -10.12 26.18 -22.39
C ALA A 100 -8.92 26.99 -22.87
N ARG A 101 -8.27 27.69 -21.95
CA ARG A 101 -6.97 28.34 -22.15
C ARG A 101 -5.85 27.31 -21.92
N LEU A 102 -5.33 26.75 -23.02
CA LEU A 102 -4.31 25.71 -23.00
C LEU A 102 -2.94 26.30 -23.36
N ARG A 103 -1.93 25.99 -22.53
CA ARG A 103 -0.57 26.50 -22.71
C ARG A 103 0.46 25.39 -22.55
N THR A 104 1.42 25.32 -23.47
CA THR A 104 2.60 24.46 -23.33
C THR A 104 3.55 25.07 -22.31
N ALA A 105 3.64 24.44 -21.13
CA ALA A 105 4.47 24.90 -20.01
C ALA A 105 4.72 23.79 -19.00
N ASP A 106 5.85 23.88 -18.28
CA ASP A 106 6.15 23.08 -17.10
C ASP A 106 5.39 23.64 -15.88
N ALA A 107 4.38 22.94 -15.42
CA ALA A 107 3.57 23.36 -14.28
C ALA A 107 4.36 23.49 -12.97
N LEU A 108 5.44 22.71 -12.79
CA LEU A 108 6.32 22.81 -11.62
C LEU A 108 7.10 24.14 -11.58
N ARG A 109 7.22 24.83 -12.73
CA ARG A 109 7.93 26.11 -12.89
C ARG A 109 7.01 27.28 -13.27
N PHE A 110 5.80 26.98 -13.72
CA PHE A 110 4.86 27.96 -14.22
C PHE A 110 4.31 28.85 -13.10
N THR A 111 4.34 30.14 -13.27
CA THR A 111 3.71 31.13 -12.36
C THR A 111 2.49 31.70 -13.03
N PRO A 112 1.28 31.39 -12.54
CA PRO A 112 0.06 31.98 -13.07
C PRO A 112 -0.06 33.45 -12.65
N ARG A 113 -0.71 34.27 -13.50
CA ARG A 113 -1.06 35.66 -13.12
C ARG A 113 -2.05 35.69 -11.97
N GLU A 114 -2.98 34.74 -11.96
CA GLU A 114 -4.00 34.58 -10.95
C GLU A 114 -4.10 33.11 -10.56
N PRO A 115 -4.20 32.80 -9.26
CA PRO A 115 -4.33 31.43 -8.80
C PRO A 115 -5.68 30.83 -9.20
N ALA A 116 -5.75 29.50 -9.25
CA ALA A 116 -6.98 28.77 -9.54
C ALA A 116 -7.88 28.66 -8.31
N ASP A 117 -9.19 28.54 -8.50
CA ASP A 117 -10.14 28.14 -7.46
C ASP A 117 -10.10 26.64 -7.22
N LEU A 118 -9.96 25.89 -8.31
CA LEU A 118 -9.89 24.44 -8.30
C LEU A 118 -8.78 23.93 -9.21
N ILE A 119 -7.97 23.03 -8.68
CA ILE A 119 -7.04 22.22 -9.47
C ILE A 119 -7.58 20.82 -9.56
N VAL A 120 -7.59 20.26 -10.77
CA VAL A 120 -7.91 18.86 -11.05
C VAL A 120 -6.85 18.27 -11.97
N GLY A 121 -6.53 16.99 -11.84
CA GLY A 121 -5.58 16.39 -12.76
C GLY A 121 -5.04 15.03 -12.30
N ASN A 122 -4.32 14.40 -13.23
CA ASN A 122 -3.55 13.18 -12.99
C ASN A 122 -2.07 13.48 -13.27
N PRO A 123 -1.28 13.88 -12.25
CA PRO A 123 0.13 14.23 -12.45
C PRO A 123 0.95 13.00 -12.90
N PRO A 124 2.10 13.22 -13.56
CA PRO A 124 2.96 12.13 -13.97
C PRO A 124 3.51 11.36 -12.76
N TYR A 125 3.55 10.03 -12.88
CA TYR A 125 4.14 9.13 -11.87
C TYR A 125 5.59 8.82 -12.24
N GLY A 126 6.31 8.16 -11.31
CA GLY A 126 7.68 7.72 -11.53
C GLY A 126 8.74 8.70 -11.03
N HIS A 127 9.95 8.17 -10.93
CA HIS A 127 11.03 8.85 -10.23
C HIS A 127 11.64 9.99 -11.06
N ALA A 128 11.96 11.08 -10.38
CA ALA A 128 12.65 12.22 -10.96
C ALA A 128 14.13 11.86 -11.29
N GLY A 129 14.57 12.19 -12.49
CA GLY A 129 15.98 12.09 -12.88
C GLY A 129 16.86 13.04 -12.09
N ALA A 130 18.19 12.86 -12.13
CA ALA A 130 19.15 13.59 -11.29
C ALA A 130 19.00 15.13 -11.35
N ARG A 131 18.87 15.70 -12.54
CA ARG A 131 18.71 17.17 -12.74
C ARG A 131 17.37 17.67 -12.19
N GLU A 132 16.30 16.94 -12.48
CA GLU A 132 14.95 17.24 -11.99
C GLU A 132 14.89 17.12 -10.47
N ARG A 133 15.47 16.07 -9.90
CA ARG A 133 15.57 15.85 -8.46
C ARG A 133 16.22 17.01 -7.73
N ALA A 134 17.34 17.55 -8.24
CA ALA A 134 18.00 18.70 -7.65
C ALA A 134 17.10 19.96 -7.61
N PHE A 135 16.33 20.20 -8.67
CA PHE A 135 15.33 21.26 -8.71
C PHE A 135 14.22 21.02 -7.69
N LEU A 136 13.62 19.81 -7.65
CA LEU A 136 12.52 19.48 -6.76
C LEU A 136 12.90 19.61 -5.29
N LEU A 137 14.11 19.17 -4.90
CA LEU A 137 14.60 19.28 -3.53
C LEU A 137 14.84 20.73 -3.06
N ARG A 138 15.21 21.63 -3.98
CA ARG A 138 15.32 23.06 -3.68
C ARG A 138 13.93 23.70 -3.52
N THR A 139 12.99 23.33 -4.40
CA THR A 139 11.65 23.92 -4.43
C THR A 139 10.73 23.34 -3.34
N PHE A 140 10.87 22.05 -3.05
CA PHE A 140 10.02 21.29 -2.11
C PHE A 140 10.90 20.51 -1.11
N PRO A 141 11.45 21.15 -0.07
CA PRO A 141 12.31 20.47 0.92
C PRO A 141 11.66 19.26 1.61
N ALA A 142 10.34 19.22 1.71
CA ALA A 142 9.59 18.09 2.26
C ALA A 142 9.75 16.77 1.46
N LEU A 143 10.32 16.81 0.27
CA LEU A 143 10.60 15.63 -0.55
C LEU A 143 11.98 14.99 -0.26
N ARG A 144 12.72 15.49 0.74
CA ARG A 144 13.99 14.88 1.17
C ARG A 144 13.75 13.52 1.83
N GLY A 145 14.66 12.59 1.66
CA GLY A 145 14.65 11.31 2.36
C GLY A 145 14.50 10.06 1.49
N GLY A 146 14.72 10.16 0.17
CA GLY A 146 14.70 8.99 -0.71
C GLY A 146 14.51 9.33 -2.19
N GLU A 147 14.05 8.35 -2.93
CA GLU A 147 13.61 8.54 -4.31
C GLU A 147 12.37 9.45 -4.34
N ILE A 148 12.40 10.45 -5.22
CA ILE A 148 11.31 11.41 -5.38
C ILE A 148 10.44 10.95 -6.54
N ASP A 149 9.19 10.63 -6.24
CA ASP A 149 8.18 10.44 -7.25
C ASP A 149 7.57 11.79 -7.66
N ARG A 150 7.41 12.02 -8.96
CA ARG A 150 6.96 13.31 -9.51
C ARG A 150 5.60 13.75 -8.96
N TYR A 151 4.64 12.83 -8.79
CA TYR A 151 3.32 13.18 -8.27
C TYR A 151 3.38 13.87 -6.90
N ALA A 152 4.38 13.53 -6.06
CA ALA A 152 4.55 14.14 -4.75
C ALA A 152 4.88 15.65 -4.84
N ALA A 153 5.68 16.03 -5.85
CA ALA A 153 5.94 17.44 -6.15
C ALA A 153 4.68 18.14 -6.65
N PHE A 154 3.87 17.47 -7.47
CA PHE A 154 2.59 18.03 -7.95
C PHE A 154 1.56 18.21 -6.83
N LEU A 155 1.51 17.35 -5.82
CA LEU A 155 0.68 17.57 -4.62
C LEU A 155 1.01 18.91 -3.97
N LEU A 156 2.29 19.16 -3.68
CA LEU A 156 2.73 20.42 -3.08
C LEU A 156 2.58 21.61 -4.03
N ARG A 157 2.89 21.42 -5.32
CA ARG A 157 2.74 22.47 -6.34
C ARG A 157 1.31 22.91 -6.51
N SER A 158 0.37 21.98 -6.49
CA SER A 158 -1.07 22.30 -6.59
C SER A 158 -1.54 23.19 -5.45
N LEU A 159 -1.03 22.99 -4.23
CA LEU A 159 -1.31 23.89 -3.11
C LEU A 159 -0.73 25.31 -3.31
N GLN A 160 0.33 25.47 -4.09
CA GLN A 160 0.88 26.80 -4.44
C GLN A 160 0.08 27.47 -5.56
N LEU A 161 -0.47 26.69 -6.50
CA LEU A 161 -1.20 27.17 -7.67
C LEU A 161 -2.68 27.50 -7.38
N VAL A 162 -3.27 26.87 -6.38
CA VAL A 162 -4.64 27.15 -5.95
C VAL A 162 -4.67 28.35 -5.00
N ARG A 163 -5.72 29.18 -5.02
CA ARG A 163 -5.87 30.32 -4.07
C ARG A 163 -6.12 29.85 -2.64
N PRO A 164 -5.87 30.66 -1.62
CA PRO A 164 -6.36 30.39 -0.27
C PRO A 164 -7.88 30.16 -0.27
N GLY A 165 -8.33 29.10 0.38
CA GLY A 165 -9.75 28.68 0.38
C GLY A 165 -10.19 27.89 -0.85
N GLY A 166 -9.33 27.73 -1.86
CA GLY A 166 -9.58 26.89 -3.02
C GLY A 166 -9.18 25.43 -2.77
N ALA A 167 -9.42 24.58 -3.76
CA ALA A 167 -9.22 23.13 -3.66
C ALA A 167 -8.28 22.55 -4.73
N ALA A 168 -7.56 21.49 -4.38
CA ALA A 168 -6.83 20.66 -5.32
C ALA A 168 -7.33 19.22 -5.22
N ALA A 169 -7.80 18.65 -6.34
CA ALA A 169 -8.27 17.28 -6.44
C ALA A 169 -7.42 16.52 -7.47
N LEU A 170 -6.55 15.67 -7.00
CA LEU A 170 -5.58 14.97 -7.83
C LEU A 170 -5.77 13.45 -7.75
N LEU A 171 -5.52 12.80 -8.87
CA LEU A 171 -5.39 11.34 -8.95
C LEU A 171 -3.92 10.98 -8.77
N VAL A 172 -3.57 10.29 -7.69
CA VAL A 172 -2.18 9.96 -7.35
C VAL A 172 -2.03 8.50 -6.91
N PRO A 173 -0.84 7.89 -7.07
CA PRO A 173 -0.55 6.58 -6.47
C PRO A 173 -0.77 6.60 -4.96
N ASP A 174 -1.18 5.46 -4.39
CA ASP A 174 -1.45 5.34 -2.95
C ASP A 174 -0.20 5.30 -2.06
N THR A 175 0.98 5.14 -2.66
CA THR A 175 2.25 4.93 -1.95
C THR A 175 2.64 6.07 -0.99
N TRP A 176 2.24 7.31 -1.26
CA TRP A 176 2.51 8.44 -0.37
C TRP A 176 1.79 8.32 0.99
N MET A 177 0.73 7.54 1.05
CA MET A 177 -0.03 7.38 2.28
C MET A 177 0.70 6.52 3.31
N PHE A 178 1.29 5.41 2.91
CA PHE A 178 1.85 4.43 3.86
C PHE A 178 3.38 4.37 3.89
N LEU A 179 4.10 4.91 2.89
CA LEU A 179 5.56 4.92 2.94
C LEU A 179 6.07 5.87 4.03
N SER A 180 6.91 5.38 4.93
CA SER A 180 7.52 6.18 6.01
C SER A 180 8.31 7.37 5.47
N ARG A 181 9.01 7.20 4.33
CA ARG A 181 9.72 8.29 3.65
C ARG A 181 8.83 9.45 3.18
N ALA A 182 7.52 9.24 3.04
CA ALA A 182 6.56 10.28 2.69
C ALA A 182 5.99 11.03 3.92
N GLY A 183 6.51 10.76 5.12
CA GLY A 183 6.05 11.44 6.34
C GLY A 183 6.18 12.96 6.27
N ALA A 184 7.33 13.46 5.83
CA ALA A 184 7.56 14.90 5.66
C ALA A 184 6.62 15.54 4.61
N LEU A 185 6.26 14.80 3.55
CA LEU A 185 5.27 15.24 2.57
C LEU A 185 3.88 15.37 3.22
N ARG A 186 3.44 14.38 4.01
CA ARG A 186 2.15 14.42 4.70
C ARG A 186 2.10 15.58 5.72
N GLU A 187 3.16 15.79 6.49
CA GLU A 187 3.29 16.95 7.39
C GLU A 187 3.22 18.29 6.63
N ALA A 188 3.92 18.39 5.50
CA ALA A 188 3.91 19.61 4.68
C ALA A 188 2.53 19.88 4.05
N ILE A 189 1.77 18.85 3.71
CA ILE A 189 0.38 18.98 3.25
C ILE A 189 -0.49 19.52 4.41
N LEU A 190 -0.43 18.88 5.59
CA LEU A 190 -1.24 19.29 6.76
C LEU A 190 -0.90 20.71 7.25
N ALA A 191 0.33 21.17 7.05
CA ALA A 191 0.73 22.54 7.39
C ALA A 191 0.07 23.61 6.49
N GLN A 192 -0.37 23.25 5.29
CA GLN A 192 -0.86 24.19 4.27
C GLN A 192 -2.31 23.93 3.87
N ALA A 193 -2.83 22.75 4.14
CA ALA A 193 -4.11 22.30 3.65
C ALA A 193 -4.84 21.38 4.63
N GLU A 194 -6.15 21.42 4.56
CA GLU A 194 -7.05 20.42 5.11
C GLU A 194 -7.19 19.29 4.10
N VAL A 195 -7.07 18.05 4.55
CA VAL A 195 -7.43 16.89 3.74
C VAL A 195 -8.94 16.71 3.81
N ALA A 196 -9.62 17.02 2.70
CA ALA A 196 -11.08 16.95 2.66
C ALA A 196 -11.58 15.55 2.31
N ALA A 197 -10.93 14.88 1.36
CA ALA A 197 -11.28 13.49 1.02
C ALA A 197 -10.08 12.71 0.47
N ILE A 198 -10.05 11.41 0.74
CA ILE A 198 -9.15 10.43 0.11
C ILE A 198 -10.00 9.21 -0.28
N VAL A 199 -10.05 8.92 -1.57
CA VAL A 199 -10.84 7.79 -2.09
C VAL A 199 -9.93 6.83 -2.86
N ASP A 200 -9.78 5.60 -2.37
CA ASP A 200 -9.06 4.53 -3.07
C ASP A 200 -9.88 4.07 -4.28
N LEU A 201 -9.37 4.31 -5.47
CA LEU A 201 -10.00 3.93 -6.75
C LEU A 201 -9.47 2.59 -7.29
N GLY A 202 -8.63 1.91 -6.54
CA GLY A 202 -8.07 0.62 -6.92
C GLY A 202 -7.06 0.74 -8.06
N LYS A 203 -7.18 -0.13 -9.07
CA LYS A 203 -6.26 -0.23 -10.22
C LYS A 203 -7.00 0.10 -11.52
N PRO A 204 -7.36 1.35 -11.79
CA PRO A 204 -8.20 1.72 -12.94
C PRO A 204 -7.44 1.71 -14.28
N PHE A 205 -6.11 1.64 -14.27
CA PHE A 205 -5.30 1.71 -15.48
C PHE A 205 -4.99 0.32 -16.03
N ALA A 206 -5.55 -0.02 -17.18
CA ALA A 206 -5.24 -1.28 -17.89
C ALA A 206 -3.73 -1.41 -18.22
N SER A 207 -3.06 -0.28 -18.38
CA SER A 207 -1.65 -0.19 -18.75
C SER A 207 -0.67 -0.22 -17.56
N ALA A 208 -1.17 -0.06 -16.32
CA ALA A 208 -0.39 -0.09 -15.09
C ALA A 208 -1.08 -1.02 -14.08
N LYS A 209 -1.10 -2.32 -14.41
CA LYS A 209 -1.83 -3.37 -13.66
C LYS A 209 -1.50 -3.43 -12.16
N ASP A 210 -0.34 -2.92 -11.76
CA ASP A 210 0.12 -2.97 -10.37
C ASP A 210 0.01 -1.63 -9.63
N THR A 211 -0.34 -0.53 -10.33
CA THR A 211 -0.45 0.79 -9.71
C THR A 211 -1.87 1.01 -9.17
N ARG A 212 -1.99 1.07 -7.85
CA ARG A 212 -3.21 1.55 -7.18
C ARG A 212 -3.18 3.07 -7.11
N VAL A 213 -4.33 3.67 -7.29
CA VAL A 213 -4.45 5.14 -7.25
C VAL A 213 -5.59 5.58 -6.34
N GLN A 214 -5.45 6.82 -5.90
CA GLN A 214 -6.41 7.49 -5.02
C GLN A 214 -6.78 8.85 -5.61
N ALA A 215 -8.04 9.23 -5.45
CA ALA A 215 -8.46 10.61 -5.57
C ALA A 215 -8.24 11.31 -4.22
N VAL A 216 -7.48 12.39 -4.24
CA VAL A 216 -7.16 13.19 -3.04
C VAL A 216 -7.68 14.58 -3.23
N VAL A 217 -8.53 15.04 -2.30
CA VAL A 217 -9.06 16.43 -2.28
C VAL A 217 -8.44 17.18 -1.11
N LEU A 218 -7.70 18.23 -1.42
CA LEU A 218 -7.02 19.11 -0.47
C LEU A 218 -7.62 20.52 -0.55
N LEU A 219 -7.98 21.11 0.59
CA LEU A 219 -8.42 22.50 0.68
C LEU A 219 -7.26 23.36 1.17
N ARG A 220 -6.84 24.36 0.38
CA ARG A 220 -5.78 25.29 0.78
C ARG A 220 -6.27 26.26 1.84
N ARG A 221 -6.21 25.83 3.07
CA ARG A 221 -6.49 26.64 4.27
C ARG A 221 -5.78 26.03 5.46
N PRO A 222 -5.55 26.80 6.54
CA PRO A 222 -5.05 26.21 7.78
C PRO A 222 -5.94 25.03 8.17
N ALA A 223 -5.32 23.91 8.52
CA ALA A 223 -6.04 22.72 8.90
C ALA A 223 -6.96 23.03 10.09
N ARG A 224 -8.25 22.86 9.88
CA ARG A 224 -9.27 22.96 10.94
C ARG A 224 -9.56 21.54 11.44
N VAL A 225 -10.15 21.45 12.63
CA VAL A 225 -10.56 20.19 13.28
C VAL A 225 -11.78 19.59 12.55
N ARG A 226 -11.68 19.40 11.24
CA ARG A 226 -12.70 18.70 10.45
C ARG A 226 -12.18 17.31 10.06
N PRO A 227 -13.04 16.29 10.14
CA PRO A 227 -12.64 14.96 9.67
C PRO A 227 -12.46 14.98 8.15
N ALA A 228 -11.47 14.19 7.68
CA ALA A 228 -11.36 13.85 6.27
C ALA A 228 -12.38 12.75 5.92
N PHE A 229 -12.95 12.82 4.71
CA PHE A 229 -13.79 11.73 4.19
C PHE A 229 -12.90 10.70 3.49
N VAL A 230 -12.86 9.48 4.03
CA VAL A 230 -11.96 8.43 3.56
C VAL A 230 -12.77 7.20 3.18
N GLY A 231 -12.49 6.62 2.00
CA GLY A 231 -13.24 5.46 1.54
C GLY A 231 -12.62 4.78 0.31
N ARG A 232 -13.36 3.83 -0.23
CA ARG A 232 -12.93 3.04 -1.37
C ARG A 232 -14.03 2.94 -2.43
N GLY A 233 -13.73 3.36 -3.67
CA GLY A 233 -14.64 3.31 -4.80
C GLY A 233 -15.92 4.09 -4.54
N ASP A 234 -17.06 3.45 -4.80
CA ASP A 234 -18.41 4.03 -4.63
C ASP A 234 -19.01 3.77 -3.24
N LEU A 235 -18.24 3.18 -2.31
CA LEU A 235 -18.70 2.92 -0.96
C LEU A 235 -18.85 4.23 -0.17
N ALA A 236 -19.71 4.20 0.84
CA ALA A 236 -19.87 5.32 1.77
C ALA A 236 -18.51 5.70 2.39
N LEU A 237 -18.18 7.00 2.36
CA LEU A 237 -16.94 7.49 2.91
C LEU A 237 -17.05 7.52 4.44
N ALA A 238 -16.06 6.95 5.12
CA ALA A 238 -15.93 7.05 6.57
C ALA A 238 -15.20 8.36 6.94
N GLU A 239 -15.51 8.91 8.12
CA GLU A 239 -14.81 10.06 8.65
C GLU A 239 -13.52 9.62 9.36
N ALA A 240 -12.39 10.21 8.97
CA ALA A 240 -11.11 10.10 9.67
C ALA A 240 -10.84 11.41 10.43
N PRO A 241 -10.76 11.37 11.78
CA PRO A 241 -10.50 12.57 12.57
C PRO A 241 -9.17 13.24 12.19
N PHE A 242 -9.16 14.58 12.14
CA PHE A 242 -7.94 15.33 11.81
C PHE A 242 -6.76 15.00 12.73
N GLU A 243 -7.01 14.86 14.03
CA GLU A 243 -5.97 14.55 15.01
C GLU A 243 -5.37 13.16 14.75
N GLU A 244 -6.14 12.20 14.26
CA GLU A 244 -5.62 10.89 13.84
C GLU A 244 -4.68 11.02 12.63
N LEU A 245 -5.07 11.77 11.60
CA LEU A 245 -4.23 12.03 10.44
C LEU A 245 -2.94 12.76 10.85
N ARG A 246 -3.05 13.73 11.75
CA ARG A 246 -1.91 14.50 12.28
C ARG A 246 -0.96 13.60 13.08
N ALA A 247 -1.47 12.83 14.02
CA ALA A 247 -0.68 11.95 14.88
C ALA A 247 0.02 10.83 14.09
N SER A 248 -0.61 10.37 13.00
CA SER A 248 -0.10 9.28 12.15
C SER A 248 0.71 9.78 10.94
N ALA A 249 0.87 11.10 10.73
CA ALA A 249 1.46 11.65 9.51
C ALA A 249 2.84 11.06 9.18
N ARG A 250 3.69 10.82 10.17
CA ARG A 250 5.01 10.20 9.97
C ARG A 250 4.95 8.70 9.72
N ARG A 251 4.00 8.00 10.34
CA ARG A 251 3.87 6.53 10.23
C ARG A 251 3.12 6.11 8.97
N GLY A 252 2.09 6.85 8.59
CA GLY A 252 1.27 6.61 7.41
C GLY A 252 -0.20 6.84 7.67
N TRP A 253 -0.92 7.17 6.60
CA TRP A 253 -2.37 7.27 6.58
C TRP A 253 -2.96 6.04 5.94
N PHE A 254 -4.09 5.58 6.44
CA PHE A 254 -4.71 4.34 5.98
C PHE A 254 -6.17 4.56 5.65
N VAL A 255 -6.62 3.91 4.57
CA VAL A 255 -8.01 3.95 4.14
C VAL A 255 -8.72 2.75 4.69
N TYR A 256 -9.55 2.95 5.70
CA TYR A 256 -10.41 1.94 6.28
C TYR A 256 -11.78 1.92 5.57
N ARG A 257 -12.37 0.74 5.44
CA ARG A 257 -13.71 0.57 4.85
C ARG A 257 -14.83 0.83 5.85
N SER A 258 -14.52 0.70 7.14
CA SER A 258 -15.47 0.86 8.22
C SER A 258 -14.80 1.37 9.49
N THR A 259 -15.62 1.82 10.43
CA THR A 259 -15.18 2.22 11.78
C THR A 259 -14.55 1.05 12.52
N GLU A 260 -15.06 -0.18 12.32
CA GLU A 260 -14.54 -1.39 12.96
C GLU A 260 -13.12 -1.72 12.50
N GLU A 261 -12.80 -1.56 11.20
CA GLU A 261 -11.43 -1.74 10.71
C GLU A 261 -10.45 -0.77 11.37
N ARG A 262 -10.87 0.49 11.55
CA ARG A 262 -10.07 1.50 12.25
C ARG A 262 -9.90 1.17 13.72
N GLU A 263 -10.98 0.83 14.42
CA GLU A 263 -10.97 0.44 15.83
C GLU A 263 -10.08 -0.80 16.04
N LEU A 264 -10.15 -1.80 15.15
CA LEU A 264 -9.29 -2.99 15.17
C LEU A 264 -7.81 -2.61 15.14
N CYS A 265 -7.40 -1.80 14.17
CA CYS A 265 -6.00 -1.38 14.08
C CYS A 265 -5.57 -0.55 15.30
N ALA A 266 -6.42 0.34 15.80
CA ALA A 266 -6.15 1.15 16.98
C ALA A 266 -6.00 0.29 18.26
N ALA A 267 -6.88 -0.71 18.44
CA ALA A 267 -6.78 -1.64 19.57
C ALA A 267 -5.49 -2.47 19.53
N MET A 268 -5.12 -2.96 18.33
CA MET A 268 -3.88 -3.71 18.15
C MET A 268 -2.64 -2.84 18.41
N ASP A 269 -2.62 -1.60 17.94
CA ASP A 269 -1.52 -0.64 18.20
C ASP A 269 -1.39 -0.34 19.70
N ALA A 270 -2.51 -0.13 20.41
CA ALA A 270 -2.51 0.18 21.83
C ALA A 270 -1.98 -0.97 22.69
N ALA A 271 -2.25 -2.23 22.32
CA ALA A 271 -1.84 -3.42 23.07
C ALA A 271 -0.39 -3.87 22.78
N ALA A 272 0.28 -3.26 21.79
CA ALA A 272 1.52 -3.80 21.21
C ALA A 272 2.73 -2.85 21.28
N VAL A 273 3.85 -3.38 20.86
CA VAL A 273 5.06 -2.66 20.44
C VAL A 273 5.38 -3.05 19.00
N PRO A 274 6.19 -2.28 18.25
CA PRO A 274 6.64 -2.69 16.92
C PRO A 274 7.39 -4.02 16.95
N LEU A 275 7.12 -4.92 16.00
CA LEU A 275 7.76 -6.23 15.91
C LEU A 275 9.30 -6.12 15.85
N GLY A 276 9.81 -5.06 15.22
CA GLY A 276 11.24 -4.79 15.14
C GLY A 276 11.91 -4.50 16.48
N SER A 277 11.16 -4.24 17.56
CA SER A 277 11.69 -4.15 18.93
C SER A 277 11.70 -5.50 19.66
N ALA A 278 10.99 -6.51 19.13
CA ALA A 278 10.89 -7.85 19.71
C ALA A 278 11.86 -8.86 19.07
N CYS A 279 12.30 -8.61 17.83
CA CYS A 279 13.21 -9.47 17.09
C CYS A 279 14.00 -8.68 16.04
N GLU A 280 15.12 -9.25 15.59
CA GLU A 280 15.83 -8.74 14.42
C GLU A 280 15.03 -9.02 13.15
N VAL A 281 14.84 -7.99 12.30
CA VAL A 281 14.11 -8.08 11.04
C VAL A 281 15.03 -7.69 9.89
N GLY A 282 15.23 -8.60 8.94
CA GLY A 282 16.17 -8.42 7.85
C GLY A 282 15.69 -8.95 6.50
N TYR A 283 16.57 -8.81 5.52
CA TYR A 283 16.44 -9.49 4.23
C TYR A 283 17.18 -10.83 4.27
N GLY A 284 16.70 -11.77 3.48
CA GLY A 284 17.53 -12.89 3.07
C GLY A 284 18.75 -12.44 2.26
N MET A 285 19.64 -13.36 1.97
CA MET A 285 20.89 -13.11 1.28
C MET A 285 20.65 -12.71 -0.19
N ARG A 286 21.19 -11.56 -0.59
CA ARG A 286 21.19 -11.11 -1.98
C ARG A 286 22.52 -11.50 -2.63
N THR A 287 22.47 -12.39 -3.62
CA THR A 287 23.66 -12.86 -4.32
C THR A 287 24.15 -11.90 -5.41
N GLY A 288 23.30 -10.97 -5.87
CA GLY A 288 23.56 -10.12 -7.04
C GLY A 288 23.47 -10.84 -8.38
N ALA A 289 23.72 -12.17 -8.41
CA ALA A 289 23.67 -12.99 -9.62
C ALA A 289 23.35 -14.46 -9.26
N ASN A 290 22.08 -14.74 -8.91
CA ASN A 290 21.64 -16.08 -8.54
C ASN A 290 22.13 -17.21 -9.50
N PRO A 291 22.10 -17.06 -10.83
CA PRO A 291 22.58 -18.12 -11.72
C PRO A 291 24.06 -18.51 -11.54
N ARG A 292 24.88 -17.63 -10.96
CA ARG A 292 26.31 -17.89 -10.70
C ARG A 292 26.57 -18.52 -9.34
N HIS A 293 25.67 -18.34 -8.38
CA HIS A 293 25.89 -18.70 -6.98
C HIS A 293 24.96 -19.81 -6.49
N VAL A 294 23.85 -20.05 -7.17
CA VAL A 294 22.81 -20.99 -6.74
C VAL A 294 22.66 -22.12 -7.74
N ALA A 295 22.94 -23.34 -7.33
CA ALA A 295 22.62 -24.57 -8.07
C ALA A 295 21.31 -25.18 -7.56
N ARG A 296 20.47 -25.65 -8.47
CA ARG A 296 19.21 -26.35 -8.15
C ARG A 296 19.48 -27.86 -8.07
N ARG A 297 20.10 -28.28 -6.97
CA ARG A 297 20.39 -29.65 -6.61
C ARG A 297 20.55 -29.80 -5.11
N PRO A 298 20.46 -31.00 -4.56
CA PRO A 298 20.82 -31.27 -3.16
C PRO A 298 22.26 -30.82 -2.85
N PRO A 299 22.54 -30.34 -1.64
CA PRO A 299 23.89 -30.00 -1.20
C PRO A 299 24.73 -31.25 -1.02
N ALA A 300 25.99 -31.19 -1.44
CA ALA A 300 27.01 -32.17 -1.06
C ALA A 300 27.49 -31.89 0.39
N PRO A 301 28.20 -32.84 1.02
CA PRO A 301 28.78 -32.60 2.35
C PRO A 301 29.61 -31.32 2.40
N GLY A 302 29.32 -30.45 3.36
CA GLY A 302 29.97 -29.15 3.52
C GLY A 302 29.42 -27.98 2.68
N GLU A 303 28.49 -28.26 1.77
CA GLU A 303 27.78 -27.19 1.04
C GLU A 303 26.59 -26.65 1.82
N ILE A 304 26.18 -25.41 1.51
CA ILE A 304 25.16 -24.69 2.25
C ILE A 304 23.81 -24.79 1.53
N PRO A 305 22.79 -25.38 2.17
CA PRO A 305 21.45 -25.42 1.62
C PRO A 305 20.78 -24.03 1.66
N LEU A 306 20.03 -23.71 0.60
CA LEU A 306 19.34 -22.44 0.44
C LEU A 306 17.83 -22.61 0.44
N VAL A 307 17.12 -21.62 1.02
CA VAL A 307 15.65 -21.50 1.02
C VAL A 307 15.25 -20.26 0.25
N GLY A 308 14.33 -20.40 -0.70
CA GLY A 308 13.72 -19.32 -1.46
C GLY A 308 12.25 -19.10 -1.09
N GLY A 309 11.64 -18.04 -1.62
CA GLY A 309 10.23 -17.73 -1.34
C GLY A 309 9.27 -18.83 -1.77
N GLU A 310 9.58 -19.53 -2.85
CA GLU A 310 8.79 -20.65 -3.37
C GLU A 310 8.81 -21.92 -2.51
N ASP A 311 9.68 -21.99 -1.52
CA ASP A 311 9.79 -23.12 -0.60
C ASP A 311 8.94 -22.95 0.65
N VAL A 312 8.53 -21.69 0.96
CA VAL A 312 7.78 -21.36 2.18
C VAL A 312 6.31 -21.70 2.00
N ILE A 313 5.76 -22.48 2.92
CA ILE A 313 4.33 -22.69 3.12
C ILE A 313 3.99 -22.35 4.57
N PRO A 314 2.72 -22.14 4.94
CA PRO A 314 2.34 -21.85 6.31
C PRO A 314 2.89 -22.88 7.31
N TYR A 315 3.71 -22.40 8.25
CA TYR A 315 4.41 -23.16 9.30
C TYR A 315 5.47 -24.19 8.83
N GLY A 316 5.68 -24.38 7.53
CA GLY A 316 6.57 -25.41 7.02
C GLY A 316 7.32 -25.03 5.76
N LEU A 317 8.19 -25.92 5.33
CA LEU A 317 8.93 -25.80 4.10
C LEU A 317 8.55 -26.93 3.12
N ARG A 318 8.18 -26.57 1.91
CA ARG A 318 8.17 -27.47 0.75
C ARG A 318 9.46 -27.25 -0.01
N TRP A 319 10.57 -27.69 0.60
CA TRP A 319 11.88 -27.38 0.10
C TRP A 319 12.16 -28.03 -1.26
N ARG A 320 12.57 -27.19 -2.20
CA ARG A 320 13.10 -27.58 -3.51
C ARG A 320 14.61 -27.41 -3.43
N PRO A 321 15.40 -28.51 -3.49
CA PRO A 321 16.83 -28.47 -3.22
C PRO A 321 17.57 -27.38 -4.00
N LYS A 322 18.25 -26.51 -3.26
CA LYS A 322 19.12 -25.44 -3.76
C LYS A 322 20.35 -25.36 -2.90
N THR A 323 21.47 -25.10 -3.53
CA THR A 323 22.79 -25.10 -2.90
C THR A 323 23.56 -23.86 -3.26
N LEU A 324 24.29 -23.30 -2.29
CA LEU A 324 25.26 -22.24 -2.52
C LEU A 324 26.57 -22.83 -3.03
N VAL A 325 26.88 -22.63 -4.32
CA VAL A 325 28.05 -23.25 -4.99
C VAL A 325 29.32 -22.37 -5.00
N ARG A 326 29.21 -21.08 -4.65
CA ARG A 326 30.33 -20.12 -4.56
C ARG A 326 30.15 -19.22 -3.35
N PRO A 327 30.49 -19.69 -2.13
CA PRO A 327 30.23 -18.94 -0.90
C PRO A 327 31.26 -17.79 -0.66
N GLU A 328 32.45 -17.81 -1.27
CA GLU A 328 33.55 -16.89 -0.93
C GLU A 328 33.18 -15.41 -1.01
N PRO A 329 32.55 -14.93 -2.10
CA PRO A 329 32.15 -13.52 -2.18
C PRO A 329 31.01 -13.15 -1.21
N LEU A 330 30.35 -14.15 -0.64
CA LEU A 330 29.13 -14.00 0.18
C LEU A 330 29.34 -14.41 1.64
N ARG A 331 30.59 -14.73 2.05
CA ARG A 331 30.93 -15.26 3.39
C ARG A 331 30.33 -14.46 4.54
N SER A 332 30.40 -13.14 4.51
CA SER A 332 29.85 -12.29 5.56
C SER A 332 28.33 -12.32 5.63
N LEU A 333 27.65 -12.46 4.48
CA LEU A 333 26.18 -12.58 4.42
C LEU A 333 25.71 -13.95 4.89
N VAL A 334 26.45 -15.00 4.53
CA VAL A 334 26.23 -16.38 4.96
C VAL A 334 26.43 -16.48 6.47
N ALA A 335 27.54 -15.99 7.01
CA ALA A 335 27.88 -16.06 8.43
C ALA A 335 26.81 -15.39 9.34
N ARG A 336 26.13 -14.35 8.85
CA ARG A 336 25.03 -13.70 9.57
C ARG A 336 23.78 -14.58 9.69
N GLN A 337 23.68 -15.61 8.88
CA GLN A 337 22.50 -16.47 8.85
C GLN A 337 22.75 -17.86 9.41
N LEU A 338 23.93 -18.42 9.25
CA LEU A 338 24.26 -19.74 9.76
C LEU A 338 24.26 -19.78 11.30
N GLY A 339 23.87 -20.94 11.85
CA GLY A 339 23.83 -21.18 13.29
C GLY A 339 22.62 -20.60 14.00
N VAL A 340 21.75 -19.84 13.34
CA VAL A 340 20.58 -19.18 13.98
C VAL A 340 19.31 -19.57 13.23
N ALA A 341 18.40 -20.28 13.92
CA ALA A 341 17.05 -20.52 13.43
C ALA A 341 16.30 -19.18 13.27
N ARG A 342 15.48 -19.09 12.21
CA ARG A 342 14.74 -17.86 11.89
C ARG A 342 13.38 -18.13 11.28
N ILE A 343 12.49 -17.18 11.37
CA ILE A 343 11.27 -17.18 10.59
C ILE A 343 11.59 -16.57 9.22
N ALA A 344 11.28 -17.29 8.16
CA ALA A 344 11.29 -16.78 6.80
C ALA A 344 9.87 -16.40 6.39
N VAL A 345 9.69 -15.16 5.98
CA VAL A 345 8.42 -14.62 5.47
C VAL A 345 8.56 -14.43 3.96
N GLN A 346 7.67 -15.03 3.17
CA GLN A 346 7.68 -14.88 1.72
C GLN A 346 7.51 -13.40 1.33
N ARG A 347 8.50 -12.86 0.60
CA ARG A 347 8.52 -11.45 0.24
C ARG A 347 7.79 -11.15 -1.07
N ILE A 348 8.01 -11.99 -2.09
CA ILE A 348 7.44 -11.80 -3.42
C ILE A 348 6.34 -12.82 -3.61
N ARG A 349 5.13 -12.36 -3.87
CA ARG A 349 3.97 -13.23 -4.06
C ARG A 349 3.52 -13.22 -5.51
N THR A 350 3.64 -14.34 -6.17
CA THR A 350 3.15 -14.56 -7.54
C THR A 350 1.64 -14.81 -7.60
N ASN A 351 1.03 -15.28 -6.51
CA ASN A 351 -0.38 -15.68 -6.42
C ASN A 351 -1.25 -14.73 -5.57
N ALA A 352 -0.92 -13.46 -5.51
CA ALA A 352 -1.71 -12.44 -4.77
C ALA A 352 -3.18 -12.29 -5.27
N GLN A 353 -3.57 -13.06 -6.27
CA GLN A 353 -4.94 -13.07 -6.83
C GLN A 353 -5.86 -14.11 -6.19
N ALA A 354 -5.34 -15.08 -5.43
CA ALA A 354 -6.19 -16.00 -4.69
C ALA A 354 -6.73 -15.31 -3.44
N PRO A 355 -8.05 -15.16 -3.28
CA PRO A 355 -8.64 -14.42 -2.16
C PRO A 355 -8.31 -15.02 -0.78
N TRP A 356 -7.98 -16.32 -0.71
CA TRP A 356 -7.59 -17.07 0.48
C TRP A 356 -6.08 -17.08 0.74
N ALA A 357 -5.27 -16.48 -0.11
CA ALA A 357 -3.83 -16.48 0.12
C ALA A 357 -3.49 -15.65 1.36
N ARG A 358 -2.84 -16.26 2.34
CA ARG A 358 -2.23 -15.53 3.45
C ARG A 358 -1.22 -14.54 2.88
N TRP A 359 -1.27 -13.29 3.34
CA TRP A 359 -0.34 -12.26 2.86
C TRP A 359 1.04 -12.41 3.47
N LEU A 360 1.10 -12.94 4.69
CA LEU A 360 2.31 -13.18 5.44
C LEU A 360 2.53 -14.69 5.54
N GLU A 361 2.85 -15.37 4.44
CA GLU A 361 3.25 -16.77 4.51
C GLU A 361 4.63 -16.88 5.12
N ALA A 362 4.74 -17.65 6.18
CA ALA A 362 5.97 -17.77 6.96
C ALA A 362 6.20 -19.18 7.46
N ALA A 363 7.48 -19.54 7.60
CA ALA A 363 7.93 -20.83 8.13
C ALA A 363 9.16 -20.68 8.99
N MET A 364 9.39 -21.64 9.88
CA MET A 364 10.65 -21.80 10.58
C MET A 364 11.71 -22.36 9.63
N VAL A 365 12.85 -21.71 9.55
CA VAL A 365 14.04 -22.16 8.80
C VAL A 365 15.13 -22.51 9.80
N PRO A 366 15.66 -23.75 9.78
CA PRO A 366 16.75 -24.17 10.63
C PRO A 366 18.03 -23.38 10.39
N GLY A 367 18.91 -23.33 11.40
CA GLY A 367 20.14 -22.52 11.36
C GLY A 367 21.19 -23.02 10.35
N GLU A 368 21.11 -24.25 9.88
CA GLU A 368 21.98 -24.80 8.85
C GLU A 368 21.62 -24.32 7.42
N MET A 369 20.46 -23.70 7.24
CA MET A 369 19.99 -23.20 5.95
C MET A 369 20.08 -21.69 5.84
N VAL A 370 20.35 -21.17 4.64
CA VAL A 370 20.43 -19.73 4.36
C VAL A 370 19.25 -19.28 3.50
N CYS A 371 18.57 -18.21 3.94
CA CYS A 371 17.45 -17.60 3.24
C CYS A 371 17.93 -16.70 2.11
N LEU A 372 17.33 -16.81 0.92
CA LEU A 372 17.55 -15.92 -0.22
C LEU A 372 16.73 -14.62 -0.08
N ASP A 373 17.06 -13.62 -0.88
CA ASP A 373 16.44 -12.28 -0.87
C ASP A 373 14.97 -12.22 -1.36
N SER A 374 14.44 -13.34 -1.84
CA SER A 374 12.99 -13.53 -2.02
C SER A 374 12.22 -13.70 -0.69
N LEU A 375 12.94 -13.70 0.43
CA LEU A 375 12.44 -13.81 1.79
C LEU A 375 12.80 -12.58 2.61
N SER A 376 11.91 -12.18 3.51
CA SER A 376 12.21 -11.37 4.69
C SER A 376 12.40 -12.30 5.88
N THR A 377 13.27 -11.95 6.82
CA THR A 377 13.63 -12.83 7.93
C THR A 377 13.38 -12.17 9.28
N LEU A 378 12.94 -12.97 10.27
CA LEU A 378 12.85 -12.58 11.67
C LEU A 378 13.75 -13.53 12.47
N ALA A 379 14.61 -12.99 13.32
CA ALA A 379 15.50 -13.76 14.19
C ALA A 379 15.39 -13.28 15.63
N CYS A 380 15.40 -14.24 16.56
CA CYS A 380 15.35 -13.98 17.98
C CYS A 380 16.09 -15.11 18.71
N PRO A 381 16.95 -14.82 19.71
CA PRO A 381 17.70 -15.85 20.42
C PRO A 381 16.84 -16.73 21.35
N ALA A 382 15.61 -16.29 21.68
CA ALA A 382 14.69 -17.04 22.53
C ALA A 382 13.77 -17.95 21.68
N PRO A 383 13.93 -19.28 21.74
CA PRO A 383 13.18 -20.21 20.87
C PRO A 383 11.65 -20.10 21.04
N ASP A 384 11.14 -20.01 22.27
CA ASP A 384 9.70 -19.88 22.51
C ASP A 384 9.15 -18.59 21.93
N ARG A 385 9.91 -17.48 22.06
CA ARG A 385 9.49 -16.21 21.43
C ARG A 385 9.47 -16.33 19.93
N LEU A 386 10.46 -16.98 19.32
CA LEU A 386 10.52 -17.16 17.87
C LEU A 386 9.30 -17.96 17.34
N TRP A 387 8.95 -19.08 18.00
CA TRP A 387 7.76 -19.85 17.66
C TRP A 387 6.46 -19.07 17.85
N ALA A 388 6.35 -18.32 18.95
CA ALA A 388 5.19 -17.46 19.20
C ALA A 388 5.06 -16.35 18.15
N LEU A 389 6.17 -15.76 17.69
CA LEU A 389 6.18 -14.78 16.61
C LEU A 389 5.79 -15.40 15.27
N LEU A 390 6.15 -16.68 15.01
CA LEU A 390 5.67 -17.37 13.81
C LEU A 390 4.15 -17.50 13.83
N ALA A 391 3.56 -17.94 14.94
CA ALA A 391 2.10 -18.02 15.08
C ALA A 391 1.44 -16.65 14.93
N LEU A 392 2.00 -15.62 15.56
CA LEU A 392 1.50 -14.25 15.44
C LEU A 392 1.48 -13.79 13.96
N VAL A 393 2.58 -13.97 13.22
CA VAL A 393 2.68 -13.58 11.80
C VAL A 393 1.65 -14.33 10.94
N GLN A 394 1.33 -15.57 11.29
CA GLN A 394 0.37 -16.40 10.56
C GLN A 394 -1.09 -16.16 10.99
N SER A 395 -1.34 -15.45 12.09
CA SER A 395 -2.69 -15.22 12.62
C SER A 395 -3.53 -14.31 11.72
N VAL A 396 -4.83 -14.53 11.72
CA VAL A 396 -5.82 -13.72 10.99
C VAL A 396 -5.74 -12.25 11.41
N ALA A 397 -5.58 -11.95 12.71
CA ALA A 397 -5.47 -10.59 13.19
C ALA A 397 -4.30 -9.83 12.54
N LEU A 398 -3.10 -10.45 12.51
CA LEU A 398 -1.93 -9.79 11.94
C LEU A 398 -1.96 -9.72 10.41
N GLN A 399 -2.51 -10.76 9.75
CA GLN A 399 -2.79 -10.76 8.32
C GLN A 399 -3.71 -9.61 7.94
N ARG A 400 -4.80 -9.43 8.72
CA ARG A 400 -5.77 -8.36 8.51
C ARG A 400 -5.16 -6.99 8.73
N TYR A 401 -4.46 -6.81 9.85
CA TYR A 401 -3.73 -5.57 10.16
C TYR A 401 -2.77 -5.19 9.02
N HIS A 402 -1.96 -6.14 8.55
CA HIS A 402 -1.03 -5.91 7.44
C HIS A 402 -1.76 -5.44 6.17
N ARG A 403 -2.86 -6.10 5.79
CA ARG A 403 -3.65 -5.73 4.60
C ARG A 403 -4.29 -4.36 4.70
N LEU A 404 -4.64 -3.92 5.90
CA LEU A 404 -5.20 -2.58 6.14
C LEU A 404 -4.12 -1.50 6.10
N ARG A 405 -2.88 -1.84 6.40
CA ARG A 405 -1.74 -0.92 6.53
C ARG A 405 -0.83 -0.88 5.31
N THR A 406 -0.99 -1.78 4.34
CA THR A 406 -0.18 -1.79 3.12
C THR A 406 -0.96 -2.27 1.91
N THR A 407 -0.63 -1.71 0.76
CA THR A 407 -1.08 -2.16 -0.55
C THR A 407 0.08 -2.78 -1.35
N ASP A 408 1.30 -2.74 -0.81
CA ASP A 408 2.48 -3.34 -1.45
C ASP A 408 2.35 -4.87 -1.42
N VAL A 409 2.43 -5.49 -2.59
CA VAL A 409 2.44 -6.94 -2.74
C VAL A 409 3.73 -7.58 -2.21
N ASN A 410 4.77 -6.77 -2.01
CA ASN A 410 6.05 -7.21 -1.48
C ASN A 410 6.12 -6.98 0.03
N VAL A 411 6.25 -8.03 0.80
CA VAL A 411 6.42 -7.98 2.26
C VAL A 411 7.88 -7.65 2.59
N LYS A 412 8.20 -6.36 2.63
CA LYS A 412 9.56 -5.88 2.92
C LYS A 412 9.85 -5.87 4.43
N PRO A 413 11.11 -6.01 4.87
CA PRO A 413 11.49 -5.93 6.28
C PRO A 413 11.01 -4.66 6.98
N GLY A 414 10.99 -3.52 6.28
CA GLY A 414 10.45 -2.26 6.83
C GLY A 414 8.99 -2.38 7.26
N ALA A 415 8.15 -3.01 6.43
CA ALA A 415 6.74 -3.24 6.76
C ALA A 415 6.58 -4.24 7.91
N LEU A 416 7.41 -5.28 7.96
CA LEU A 416 7.38 -6.26 9.06
C LEU A 416 7.80 -5.62 10.40
N ARG A 417 8.78 -4.73 10.42
CA ARG A 417 9.22 -4.04 11.66
C ARG A 417 8.12 -3.29 12.34
N GLU A 418 7.20 -2.70 11.58
CA GLU A 418 6.09 -1.88 12.07
C GLU A 418 4.86 -2.71 12.49
N LEU A 419 4.85 -4.02 12.26
CA LEU A 419 3.72 -4.87 12.67
C LEU A 419 3.61 -4.90 14.20
N PRO A 420 2.39 -4.93 14.76
CA PRO A 420 2.18 -4.94 16.20
C PRO A 420 2.50 -6.31 16.80
N ALA A 421 3.40 -6.35 17.77
CA ALA A 421 3.67 -7.50 18.63
C ALA A 421 3.05 -7.25 20.02
N PRO A 422 2.05 -8.03 20.48
CA PRO A 422 1.40 -7.82 21.77
C PRO A 422 2.41 -7.84 22.91
N ARG A 423 2.33 -6.87 23.82
CA ARG A 423 3.19 -6.87 25.04
C ARG A 423 3.00 -8.13 25.88
N ALA A 424 1.75 -8.61 25.97
CA ALA A 424 1.41 -9.84 26.67
C ALA A 424 2.11 -11.08 26.07
N LEU A 425 2.21 -11.19 24.75
CA LEU A 425 2.96 -12.25 24.07
C LEU A 425 4.45 -12.20 24.42
N LEU A 426 5.04 -11.02 24.46
CA LEU A 426 6.46 -10.87 24.75
C LEU A 426 6.79 -11.22 26.21
N ALA A 427 5.83 -11.00 27.11
CA ALA A 427 5.94 -11.38 28.53
C ALA A 427 5.75 -12.90 28.74
N SER A 428 4.82 -13.54 28.01
CA SER A 428 4.49 -14.96 28.15
C SER A 428 4.28 -15.65 26.79
N PRO A 429 5.37 -16.03 26.09
CA PRO A 429 5.28 -16.61 24.74
C PRO A 429 4.91 -18.11 24.71
N ARG A 430 4.96 -18.83 25.84
CA ARG A 430 4.95 -20.30 25.87
C ARG A 430 3.70 -20.95 25.28
N GLU A 431 2.50 -20.44 25.63
CA GLU A 431 1.23 -20.99 25.14
C GLU A 431 1.18 -20.95 23.60
N LEU A 432 1.42 -19.77 23.03
CA LEU A 432 1.38 -19.57 21.59
C LEU A 432 2.52 -20.30 20.87
N ALA A 433 3.68 -20.43 21.49
CA ALA A 433 4.81 -21.20 20.98
C ALA A 433 4.50 -22.71 20.92
N ALA A 434 3.82 -23.25 21.91
CA ALA A 434 3.41 -24.66 21.93
C ALA A 434 2.42 -24.95 20.80
N LEU A 435 1.40 -24.10 20.62
CA LEU A 435 0.45 -24.21 19.52
C LEU A 435 1.12 -24.12 18.15
N ALA A 436 2.11 -23.23 17.98
CA ALA A 436 2.86 -23.09 16.73
C ALA A 436 3.68 -24.34 16.40
N ARG A 437 4.32 -24.97 17.38
CA ARG A 437 5.07 -26.23 17.20
C ARG A 437 4.13 -27.37 16.84
N GLU A 438 3.04 -27.51 17.57
CA GLU A 438 2.01 -28.51 17.30
C GLU A 438 1.48 -28.35 15.86
N ARG A 439 1.17 -27.11 15.45
CA ARG A 439 0.70 -26.77 14.10
C ARG A 439 1.71 -27.14 13.01
N ALA A 440 3.01 -26.95 13.25
CA ALA A 440 4.06 -27.29 12.32
C ALA A 440 4.23 -28.82 12.15
N LEU A 441 3.94 -29.60 13.20
CA LEU A 441 4.08 -31.07 13.23
C LEU A 441 2.80 -31.80 12.80
N SER A 442 1.62 -31.16 12.88
CA SER A 442 0.31 -31.79 12.64
C SER A 442 -0.44 -31.12 11.49
N PRO A 443 -0.06 -31.36 10.23
CA PRO A 443 -0.79 -30.77 9.09
C PRO A 443 -2.25 -31.21 8.98
N ALA A 444 -2.59 -32.41 9.47
CA ALA A 444 -3.94 -32.95 9.47
C ALA A 444 -4.88 -32.10 10.34
N ASP A 445 -4.39 -31.57 11.46
CA ASP A 445 -5.17 -30.77 12.42
C ASP A 445 -5.03 -29.25 12.18
N ALA A 446 -4.52 -28.88 11.02
CA ALA A 446 -4.15 -27.51 10.69
C ALA A 446 -5.26 -26.49 10.97
N ARG A 447 -6.51 -26.82 10.63
CA ARG A 447 -7.64 -25.91 10.81
C ARG A 447 -7.96 -25.67 12.28
N GLU A 448 -7.98 -26.72 13.08
CA GLU A 448 -8.27 -26.60 14.51
C GLU A 448 -7.15 -25.82 15.22
N LEU A 449 -5.89 -26.13 14.89
CA LEU A 449 -4.75 -25.46 15.48
C LEU A 449 -4.66 -23.99 15.06
N ASP A 450 -4.96 -23.66 13.79
CA ASP A 450 -5.03 -22.27 13.33
C ASP A 450 -6.11 -21.49 14.10
N ARG A 451 -7.29 -22.10 14.41
CA ARG A 451 -8.34 -21.48 15.25
C ARG A 451 -7.86 -21.21 16.68
N ARG A 452 -7.22 -22.19 17.30
CA ARG A 452 -6.69 -22.05 18.66
C ARG A 452 -5.60 -20.96 18.72
N ILE A 453 -4.78 -20.87 17.70
CA ILE A 453 -3.78 -19.82 17.54
C ILE A 453 -4.48 -18.46 17.42
N ASP A 454 -5.48 -18.33 16.55
CA ASP A 454 -6.19 -17.07 16.35
C ASP A 454 -6.91 -16.63 17.62
N ALA A 455 -7.61 -17.55 18.32
CA ALA A 455 -8.26 -17.25 19.60
C ALA A 455 -7.24 -16.76 20.66
N CYS A 456 -6.07 -17.41 20.75
CA CYS A 456 -4.98 -16.96 21.63
C CYS A 456 -4.51 -15.55 21.25
N VAL A 457 -4.28 -15.28 19.97
CA VAL A 457 -3.84 -13.96 19.49
C VAL A 457 -4.90 -12.88 19.74
N TYR A 458 -6.19 -13.18 19.56
CA TYR A 458 -7.27 -12.23 19.89
C TYR A 458 -7.27 -11.84 21.38
N ARG A 459 -7.06 -12.82 22.28
CA ARG A 459 -6.90 -12.55 23.72
C ARG A 459 -5.66 -11.69 24.02
N LEU A 460 -4.53 -11.98 23.36
CA LEU A 460 -3.28 -11.21 23.56
C LEU A 460 -3.39 -9.76 23.13
N PHE A 461 -4.26 -9.44 22.15
CA PHE A 461 -4.60 -8.08 21.75
C PHE A 461 -5.80 -7.50 22.50
N ALA A 462 -6.44 -8.27 23.39
CA ALA A 462 -7.69 -7.91 24.08
C ALA A 462 -8.81 -7.46 23.12
N LEU A 463 -8.96 -8.15 21.98
CA LEU A 463 -9.97 -7.80 20.97
C LEU A 463 -11.36 -8.18 21.46
N SER A 464 -12.30 -7.24 21.33
CA SER A 464 -13.73 -7.53 21.56
C SER A 464 -14.31 -8.44 20.46
N PRO A 465 -15.42 -9.16 20.72
CA PRO A 465 -16.05 -9.98 19.69
C PRO A 465 -16.42 -9.22 18.39
N LYS A 466 -16.77 -7.93 18.52
CA LYS A 466 -16.99 -7.04 17.37
C LYS A 466 -15.75 -6.90 16.51
N LEU A 467 -14.58 -6.68 17.13
CA LEU A 467 -13.31 -6.49 16.42
C LEU A 467 -12.75 -7.81 15.86
N VAL A 468 -13.00 -8.93 16.54
CA VAL A 468 -12.69 -10.26 16.00
C VAL A 468 -13.45 -10.50 14.70
N ARG A 469 -14.76 -10.25 14.68
CA ARG A 469 -15.56 -10.35 13.44
C ARG A 469 -15.02 -9.45 12.33
N ALA A 470 -14.61 -8.21 12.65
CA ALA A 470 -14.02 -7.29 11.67
C ALA A 470 -12.71 -7.80 11.11
N ALA A 471 -11.88 -8.44 11.93
CA ALA A 471 -10.64 -9.08 11.49
C ALA A 471 -10.93 -10.22 10.51
N GLU A 472 -11.85 -11.10 10.84
CA GLU A 472 -12.18 -12.30 10.08
C GLU A 472 -12.88 -11.98 8.75
N GLN A 473 -13.94 -11.17 8.76
CA GLN A 473 -14.67 -10.77 7.54
C GLN A 473 -13.77 -10.11 6.51
N GLY A 474 -12.93 -9.18 6.97
CA GLY A 474 -12.07 -8.49 6.07
C GLY A 474 -10.91 -9.33 5.55
N PHE A 475 -10.50 -10.37 6.26
CA PHE A 475 -9.43 -11.26 5.83
C PHE A 475 -9.87 -12.11 4.65
N TRP A 476 -11.05 -12.69 4.72
CA TRP A 476 -11.55 -13.63 3.73
C TRP A 476 -12.18 -12.95 2.50
N GLY A 477 -12.62 -11.67 2.60
CA GLY A 477 -13.24 -10.89 1.53
C GLY A 477 -14.66 -11.32 1.18
N ASP A 478 -15.31 -10.61 0.25
CA ASP A 478 -16.74 -10.81 -0.07
C ASP A 478 -17.07 -12.15 -0.74
N ARG A 479 -16.09 -12.85 -1.29
CA ARG A 479 -16.26 -14.18 -1.89
C ARG A 479 -16.29 -15.33 -0.89
N PHE A 480 -15.97 -15.06 0.37
CA PHE A 480 -15.92 -16.06 1.43
C PHE A 480 -17.19 -16.14 2.29
N GLY A 481 -18.16 -15.28 2.04
CA GLY A 481 -19.46 -15.40 2.72
C GLY A 481 -20.02 -16.82 2.65
N ASP A 482 -19.97 -17.45 1.49
CA ASP A 482 -20.53 -18.78 1.27
C ASP A 482 -19.62 -19.91 1.78
N GLU A 483 -18.33 -19.89 1.51
CA GLU A 483 -17.37 -20.88 2.03
C GLU A 483 -17.14 -20.73 3.53
N PHE A 484 -17.24 -19.51 4.04
CA PHE A 484 -17.13 -19.20 5.45
C PHE A 484 -18.35 -19.69 6.24
N GLN A 485 -19.55 -19.58 5.69
CA GLN A 485 -20.77 -20.17 6.24
C GLN A 485 -20.70 -21.72 6.24
N ALA A 486 -20.05 -22.32 5.25
CA ALA A 486 -19.83 -23.76 5.18
C ALA A 486 -18.83 -24.30 6.24
N LEU A 487 -18.00 -23.43 6.84
CA LEU A 487 -17.02 -23.80 7.87
C LEU A 487 -17.61 -23.93 9.29
N GLY A 488 -18.87 -23.53 9.50
CA GLY A 488 -19.65 -23.80 10.71
C GLY A 488 -19.67 -22.69 11.78
N PRO A 489 -20.46 -22.85 12.82
CA PRO A 489 -20.87 -21.80 13.78
C PRO A 489 -19.77 -21.28 14.73
N TRP A 490 -18.57 -21.85 14.73
CA TRP A 490 -17.43 -21.36 15.54
C TRP A 490 -16.95 -19.96 15.14
N MET A 491 -17.33 -19.51 13.96
CA MET A 491 -16.95 -18.22 13.42
C MET A 491 -17.80 -17.06 13.93
N SER A 492 -18.96 -17.37 14.51
CA SER A 492 -19.79 -16.37 15.21
C SER A 492 -19.28 -16.04 16.62
N ASP A 493 -18.50 -16.95 17.23
CA ASP A 493 -17.85 -16.72 18.53
C ASP A 493 -16.55 -17.54 18.68
N PRO A 494 -15.44 -17.05 18.13
CA PRO A 494 -14.16 -17.76 18.20
C PRO A 494 -13.59 -17.90 19.62
N LEU A 495 -14.12 -17.15 20.60
CA LEU A 495 -13.74 -17.22 22.00
C LEU A 495 -14.55 -18.26 22.78
N ALA A 496 -15.78 -18.58 22.35
CA ALA A 496 -16.65 -19.54 23.03
C ALA A 496 -16.17 -20.99 22.94
N THR A 497 -15.44 -21.33 21.86
CA THR A 497 -14.90 -22.69 21.67
C THR A 497 -13.73 -23.03 22.59
N VAL A 498 -13.00 -22.04 23.08
CA VAL A 498 -11.85 -22.28 23.98
C VAL A 498 -12.33 -22.54 25.41
N SER A 499 -13.42 -21.90 25.88
CA SER A 499 -13.95 -22.09 27.22
C SER A 499 -14.68 -23.43 27.43
N ARG A 500 -15.13 -24.09 26.35
CA ARG A 500 -15.87 -25.39 26.47
C ARG A 500 -14.97 -26.62 26.62
N LYS A 501 -13.69 -26.54 26.34
CA LYS A 501 -12.74 -27.68 26.53
C LYS A 501 -12.00 -27.67 27.88
N GLU A 502 -12.10 -26.58 28.65
CA GLU A 502 -11.50 -26.54 30.00
C GLU A 502 -12.43 -27.07 31.11
N GLY A 503 -13.63 -27.55 30.79
CA GLY A 503 -14.65 -28.00 31.74
C GLY A 503 -15.13 -29.41 31.51
N THR A 504 -14.27 -30.43 31.44
CA THR A 504 -14.64 -31.82 31.71
C THR A 504 -13.47 -32.58 32.34
N PRO A 505 -13.72 -33.33 33.44
CA PRO A 505 -12.70 -33.90 34.31
C PRO A 505 -11.87 -34.99 33.69
#